data_6cd861e78f0fc49bd5129231049edeea
#
_entry.id   6cd861e78f0fc49bd5129231049edeea
#
_cell.length_a   1.000
_cell.length_b   1.000
_cell.length_c   1.000
_cell.angle_alpha   90.00
_cell.angle_beta   90.00
_cell.angle_gamma   90.00
#
_symmetry.space_group_name_H-M   'P 1'
#
loop_
_entity.id
_entity.type
_entity.pdbx_description
1 polymer ?
#
loop_
_entity_poly.entity_id
_entity_poly.type
_entity_poly.pdbx_seq_one_letter_code
_entity_poly.pdbx_strand_id
1 'polypeptide(L)'
;ILLFSLSLLLPNWLQAEPIKGFGLYLSVGDLQISDSSTEQNYAESYAYGGIVDYQWTASNYFSVRLFGGEHIGSAQQPNKPDYNYFKTGLFGLEARVWAGSSWFLGVQAGQAYLTWIESMESYTKIAWTNQSGYGVGFESNDGWTFAIYTHKTESMKFEDLPDQRVEGIRLETGYRWK
;
A
#
# COMPACT_ATOMS: atom_id res chain seq x y z
N ILE A 1 -19.60 -23.05 -3.09
CA ILE A 1 -20.55 -23.53 -4.12
C ILE A 1 -21.27 -22.34 -4.78
N LEU A 2 -21.73 -21.30 -4.04
CA LEU A 2 -22.44 -20.14 -4.62
C LEU A 2 -21.53 -19.23 -5.49
N LEU A 3 -20.25 -19.11 -5.20
CA LEU A 3 -19.29 -18.33 -5.99
C LEU A 3 -18.94 -18.99 -7.33
N PHE A 4 -19.00 -20.32 -7.40
CA PHE A 4 -18.73 -21.05 -8.65
C PHE A 4 -19.90 -20.97 -9.66
N SER A 5 -21.13 -20.85 -9.18
CA SER A 5 -22.29 -20.70 -10.04
C SER A 5 -22.49 -19.31 -10.63
N LEU A 6 -21.92 -18.28 -10.01
CA LEU A 6 -21.97 -16.90 -10.54
C LEU A 6 -21.00 -16.71 -11.74
N SER A 7 -19.91 -17.48 -11.79
CA SER A 7 -18.91 -17.38 -12.87
C SER A 7 -19.40 -17.91 -14.21
N LEU A 8 -20.39 -18.80 -14.22
CA LEU A 8 -20.97 -19.39 -15.44
C LEU A 8 -21.99 -18.46 -16.14
N LEU A 9 -22.41 -17.38 -15.49
CA LEU A 9 -23.39 -16.44 -16.03
C LEU A 9 -22.75 -15.14 -16.58
N LEU A 10 -21.43 -14.98 -16.44
CA LEU A 10 -20.72 -13.81 -16.96
C LEU A 10 -20.41 -14.01 -18.45
N PRO A 11 -20.73 -13.05 -19.31
CA PRO A 11 -20.43 -13.15 -20.73
C PRO A 11 -18.91 -13.19 -20.99
N ASN A 12 -18.50 -13.92 -22.03
CA ASN A 12 -17.09 -14.22 -22.37
C ASN A 12 -16.19 -12.96 -22.53
N TRP A 13 -16.76 -11.79 -22.78
CA TRP A 13 -16.00 -10.54 -22.87
C TRP A 13 -15.52 -10.02 -21.48
N LEU A 14 -15.98 -10.61 -20.38
CA LEU A 14 -15.52 -10.34 -19.01
C LEU A 14 -14.33 -11.22 -18.59
N GLN A 15 -13.81 -12.08 -19.47
CA GLN A 15 -12.78 -13.08 -19.16
C GLN A 15 -11.39 -12.72 -19.67
N ALA A 16 -10.98 -11.45 -19.64
CA ALA A 16 -9.59 -11.14 -19.90
C ALA A 16 -8.72 -11.61 -18.71
N GLU A 17 -7.54 -12.13 -19.01
CA GLU A 17 -6.60 -12.57 -17.99
C GLU A 17 -5.90 -11.39 -17.34
N PRO A 18 -5.72 -11.39 -16.01
CA PRO A 18 -4.88 -10.41 -15.33
C PRO A 18 -3.48 -10.38 -15.94
N ILE A 19 -2.92 -9.18 -16.12
CA ILE A 19 -1.61 -9.05 -16.75
C ILE A 19 -0.53 -9.57 -15.82
N LYS A 20 0.25 -10.53 -16.29
CA LYS A 20 1.48 -10.99 -15.63
C LYS A 20 2.63 -10.07 -16.01
N GLY A 21 3.43 -9.64 -15.04
CA GLY A 21 4.64 -8.87 -15.33
C GLY A 21 5.02 -7.86 -14.24
N PHE A 22 5.98 -7.04 -14.59
CA PHE A 22 6.46 -5.96 -13.74
C PHE A 22 5.56 -4.74 -13.84
N GLY A 23 5.40 -4.04 -12.73
CA GLY A 23 4.68 -2.78 -12.64
C GLY A 23 5.48 -1.70 -11.93
N LEU A 24 5.23 -0.46 -12.34
CA LEU A 24 5.74 0.75 -11.68
C LEU A 24 4.58 1.71 -11.44
N TYR A 25 4.45 2.19 -10.22
CA TYR A 25 3.33 3.00 -9.78
C TYR A 25 3.82 4.24 -9.05
N LEU A 26 3.17 5.35 -9.28
CA LEU A 26 3.17 6.49 -8.39
C LEU A 26 2.12 6.26 -7.31
N SER A 27 2.44 6.69 -6.12
CA SER A 27 1.59 6.50 -4.96
C SER A 27 1.50 7.78 -4.15
N VAL A 28 0.28 8.12 -3.74
CA VAL A 28 -0.01 9.23 -2.84
C VAL A 28 -0.89 8.69 -1.72
N GLY A 29 -0.54 9.01 -0.48
CA GLY A 29 -1.27 8.56 0.68
C GLY A 29 -1.58 9.67 1.66
N ASP A 30 -2.76 9.60 2.25
CA ASP A 30 -3.10 10.27 3.50
C ASP A 30 -2.76 9.29 4.62
N LEU A 31 -1.68 9.58 5.34
CA LEU A 31 -1.14 8.72 6.39
C LEU A 31 -1.37 9.37 7.74
N GLN A 32 -1.93 8.61 8.64
CA GLN A 32 -2.04 8.98 10.05
C GLN A 32 -0.96 8.24 10.83
N ILE A 33 -0.06 8.99 11.44
CA ILE A 33 0.93 8.46 12.36
C ILE A 33 0.38 8.72 13.77
N SER A 34 0.18 7.68 14.55
CA SER A 34 -0.31 7.78 15.91
C SER A 34 0.66 7.19 16.90
N ASP A 35 0.74 7.81 18.09
CA ASP A 35 1.38 7.20 19.24
C ASP A 35 0.52 6.04 19.73
N SER A 36 1.09 4.84 19.77
CA SER A 36 0.36 3.64 20.15
C SER A 36 0.03 3.56 21.65
N SER A 37 0.68 4.38 22.47
CA SER A 37 0.46 4.42 23.93
C SER A 37 -0.63 5.40 24.35
N THR A 38 -0.78 6.51 23.63
CA THR A 38 -1.67 7.63 24.00
C THR A 38 -2.85 7.78 23.05
N GLU A 39 -2.88 7.04 21.94
CA GLU A 39 -3.81 7.22 20.83
C GLU A 39 -3.85 8.67 20.27
N GLN A 40 -2.84 9.49 20.61
CA GLN A 40 -2.72 10.81 20.04
C GLN A 40 -2.29 10.72 18.59
N ASN A 41 -3.17 11.16 17.72
CA ASN A 41 -2.84 11.28 16.30
C ASN A 41 -1.90 12.47 16.08
N TYR A 42 -0.84 12.24 15.33
CA TYR A 42 -0.15 13.33 14.68
C TYR A 42 -1.10 13.95 13.65
N ALA A 43 -0.97 15.23 13.39
CA ALA A 43 -1.79 15.90 12.39
C ALA A 43 -1.68 15.17 11.04
N GLU A 44 -2.73 15.31 10.23
CA GLU A 44 -2.83 14.75 8.88
C GLU A 44 -1.50 14.88 8.14
N SER A 45 -1.02 13.77 7.63
CA SER A 45 0.24 13.72 6.92
C SER A 45 0.04 13.17 5.53
N TYR A 46 0.53 13.91 4.54
CA TYR A 46 0.54 13.46 3.16
C TYR A 46 1.90 12.86 2.84
N ALA A 47 1.88 11.70 2.20
CA ALA A 47 3.08 11.06 1.70
C ALA A 47 2.91 10.74 0.21
N TYR A 48 4.00 10.86 -0.53
CA TYR A 48 4.07 10.50 -1.94
C TYR A 48 5.30 9.63 -2.18
N GLY A 49 5.19 8.76 -3.16
CA GLY A 49 6.28 7.82 -3.43
C GLY A 49 6.08 6.99 -4.66
N GLY A 50 6.86 5.94 -4.74
CA GLY A 50 6.81 4.97 -5.83
C GLY A 50 6.72 3.55 -5.31
N ILE A 51 6.05 2.70 -6.08
CA ILE A 51 5.94 1.27 -5.83
C ILE A 51 6.36 0.53 -7.08
N VAL A 52 7.17 -0.51 -6.90
CA VAL A 52 7.48 -1.49 -7.92
C VAL A 52 6.87 -2.82 -7.53
N ASP A 53 6.47 -3.59 -8.52
CA ASP A 53 5.93 -4.90 -8.25
C ASP A 53 6.22 -5.92 -9.35
N TYR A 54 5.90 -7.16 -9.02
CA TYR A 54 5.76 -8.24 -9.99
C TYR A 54 4.49 -9.03 -9.69
N GLN A 55 3.64 -9.21 -10.68
CA GLN A 55 2.40 -9.97 -10.59
C GLN A 55 2.51 -11.30 -11.29
N TRP A 56 2.15 -12.37 -10.59
CA TRP A 56 1.91 -13.72 -11.12
C TRP A 56 0.42 -13.96 -11.25
N THR A 57 0.01 -14.42 -12.40
CA THR A 57 -1.38 -14.81 -12.64
C THR A 57 -1.52 -16.30 -12.46
N ALA A 58 -2.35 -16.72 -11.54
CA ALA A 58 -2.64 -18.14 -11.30
C ALA A 58 -3.89 -18.61 -12.07
N SER A 59 -4.81 -17.71 -12.35
CA SER A 59 -6.02 -17.93 -13.17
C SER A 59 -6.63 -16.60 -13.59
N ASN A 60 -7.65 -16.63 -14.42
CA ASN A 60 -8.40 -15.44 -14.82
C ASN A 60 -9.07 -14.69 -13.65
N TYR A 61 -9.15 -15.32 -12.49
CA TYR A 61 -9.82 -14.78 -11.31
C TYR A 61 -8.88 -14.53 -10.13
N PHE A 62 -7.62 -14.97 -10.23
CA PHE A 62 -6.70 -14.88 -9.12
C PHE A 62 -5.28 -14.59 -9.56
N SER A 63 -4.66 -13.61 -8.90
CA SER A 63 -3.25 -13.31 -9.04
C SER A 63 -2.60 -13.01 -7.69
N VAL A 64 -1.27 -13.14 -7.65
CA VAL A 64 -0.44 -12.75 -6.51
C VAL A 64 0.53 -11.69 -6.99
N ARG A 65 0.70 -10.65 -6.21
CA ARG A 65 1.62 -9.54 -6.44
C ARG A 65 2.65 -9.48 -5.32
N LEU A 66 3.93 -9.52 -5.67
CA LEU A 66 5.01 -9.09 -4.77
C LEU A 66 5.23 -7.61 -5.02
N PHE A 67 5.22 -6.79 -3.99
CA PHE A 67 5.38 -5.35 -4.12
C PHE A 67 6.37 -4.79 -3.11
N GLY A 68 6.98 -3.67 -3.45
CA GLY A 68 7.82 -2.88 -2.56
C GLY A 68 7.86 -1.42 -3.01
N GLY A 69 7.95 -0.52 -2.05
CA GLY A 69 7.98 0.90 -2.34
C GLY A 69 8.35 1.77 -1.16
N GLU A 70 8.61 3.02 -1.45
CA GLU A 70 8.94 4.04 -0.45
C GLU A 70 8.11 5.30 -0.67
N HIS A 71 7.79 5.95 0.44
CA HIS A 71 7.08 7.22 0.48
C HIS A 71 7.83 8.20 1.38
N ILE A 72 7.82 9.45 0.98
CA ILE A 72 8.32 10.58 1.76
C ILE A 72 7.13 11.47 2.07
N GLY A 73 7.03 11.90 3.31
CA GLY A 73 5.95 12.77 3.76
C GLY A 73 6.38 13.73 4.84
N SER A 74 5.45 14.55 5.27
CA SER A 74 5.61 15.44 6.39
C SER A 74 4.42 15.31 7.33
N ALA A 75 4.69 15.36 8.62
CA ALA A 75 3.68 15.34 9.66
C ALA A 75 4.01 16.37 10.74
N GLN A 76 2.99 17.00 11.28
CA GLN A 76 3.15 17.89 12.43
C GLN A 76 3.10 17.05 13.70
N GLN A 77 4.15 17.13 14.52
CA GLN A 77 4.13 16.45 15.82
C GLN A 77 3.21 17.20 16.81
N PRO A 78 2.49 16.47 17.69
CA PRO A 78 1.74 17.09 18.75
C PRO A 78 2.63 18.02 19.58
N ASN A 79 2.17 19.24 19.83
CA ASN A 79 2.86 20.27 20.61
C ASN A 79 4.15 20.86 20.02
N LYS A 80 4.46 20.58 18.75
CA LYS A 80 5.52 21.26 18.02
C LYS A 80 4.94 22.02 16.82
N PRO A 81 5.29 23.30 16.63
CA PRO A 81 4.77 24.09 15.50
C PRO A 81 5.36 23.64 14.15
N ASP A 82 6.49 22.94 14.17
CA ASP A 82 7.23 22.60 12.97
C ASP A 82 6.79 21.25 12.40
N TYR A 83 6.75 21.17 11.07
CA TYR A 83 6.58 19.91 10.36
C TYR A 83 7.88 19.12 10.40
N ASN A 84 7.77 17.84 10.71
CA ASN A 84 8.87 16.90 10.58
C ASN A 84 8.67 16.04 9.33
N TYR A 85 9.74 15.84 8.60
CA TYR A 85 9.72 14.92 7.46
C TYR A 85 9.88 13.49 7.95
N PHE A 86 9.23 12.59 7.27
CA PHE A 86 9.39 11.16 7.51
C PHE A 86 9.56 10.40 6.20
N LYS A 87 10.13 9.23 6.30
CA LYS A 87 10.21 8.25 5.23
C LYS A 87 9.59 6.95 5.72
N THR A 88 8.72 6.38 4.92
CA THR A 88 8.14 5.07 5.19
C THR A 88 8.29 4.18 3.97
N GLY A 89 8.67 2.94 4.19
CA GLY A 89 8.71 1.93 3.14
C GLY A 89 7.81 0.78 3.50
N LEU A 90 7.41 0.07 2.47
CA LEU A 90 6.58 -1.11 2.60
C LEU A 90 6.99 -2.14 1.55
N PHE A 91 6.91 -3.42 1.93
CA PHE A 91 7.05 -4.52 1.01
C PHE A 91 6.20 -5.70 1.48
N GLY A 92 5.75 -6.51 0.54
CA GLY A 92 4.89 -7.63 0.90
C GLY A 92 4.29 -8.35 -0.29
N LEU A 93 3.32 -9.17 0.05
CA LEU A 93 2.51 -9.92 -0.90
C LEU A 93 1.09 -9.38 -0.90
N GLU A 94 0.48 -9.39 -2.07
CA GLU A 94 -0.93 -9.09 -2.27
C GLU A 94 -1.59 -10.24 -3.02
N ALA A 95 -2.68 -10.75 -2.48
CA ALA A 95 -3.59 -11.64 -3.18
C ALA A 95 -4.70 -10.81 -3.80
N ARG A 96 -4.94 -10.96 -5.10
CA ARG A 96 -5.99 -10.28 -5.86
C ARG A 96 -7.01 -11.26 -6.37
N VAL A 97 -8.29 -10.93 -6.15
CA VAL A 97 -9.43 -11.59 -6.77
C VAL A 97 -10.04 -10.66 -7.80
N TRP A 98 -10.21 -11.15 -9.01
CA TRP A 98 -10.65 -10.38 -10.16
C TRP A 98 -12.13 -10.55 -10.44
N ALA A 99 -12.81 -9.43 -10.63
CA ALA A 99 -14.19 -9.35 -11.07
C ALA A 99 -14.21 -8.86 -12.52
N GLY A 100 -14.42 -9.78 -13.44
CA GLY A 100 -14.24 -9.48 -14.85
C GLY A 100 -12.76 -9.33 -15.22
N SER A 101 -12.50 -8.60 -16.30
CA SER A 101 -11.17 -8.44 -16.86
C SER A 101 -10.32 -7.32 -16.24
N SER A 102 -10.93 -6.45 -15.46
CA SER A 102 -10.31 -5.18 -15.13
C SER A 102 -10.38 -4.81 -13.65
N TRP A 103 -11.42 -5.20 -12.94
CA TRP A 103 -11.59 -4.86 -11.53
C TRP A 103 -11.02 -5.93 -10.61
N PHE A 104 -10.37 -5.52 -9.54
CA PHE A 104 -9.88 -6.46 -8.53
C PHE A 104 -10.13 -5.97 -7.11
N LEU A 105 -10.23 -6.94 -6.20
CA LEU A 105 -10.10 -6.74 -4.78
C LEU A 105 -8.78 -7.34 -4.34
N GLY A 106 -7.99 -6.61 -3.57
CA GLY A 106 -6.69 -7.03 -3.07
C GLY A 106 -6.63 -7.07 -1.56
N VAL A 107 -5.92 -8.05 -1.02
CA VAL A 107 -5.54 -8.14 0.39
C VAL A 107 -4.03 -8.21 0.47
N GLN A 108 -3.44 -7.32 1.25
CA GLN A 108 -1.99 -7.16 1.39
C GLN A 108 -1.53 -7.58 2.79
N ALA A 109 -0.36 -8.22 2.84
CA ALA A 109 0.37 -8.48 4.06
C ALA A 109 1.87 -8.37 3.80
N GLY A 110 2.62 -7.88 4.79
CA GLY A 110 4.06 -7.71 4.65
C GLY A 110 4.69 -6.97 5.81
N GLN A 111 5.73 -6.23 5.52
CA GLN A 111 6.41 -5.38 6.49
C GLN A 111 6.45 -3.94 6.01
N ALA A 112 6.47 -3.03 6.97
CA ALA A 112 6.68 -1.62 6.76
C ALA A 112 7.73 -1.09 7.74
N TYR A 113 8.35 0.01 7.35
CA TYR A 113 9.22 0.76 8.25
C TYR A 113 8.85 2.24 8.28
N LEU A 114 9.23 2.90 9.34
CA LEU A 114 9.16 4.34 9.51
C LEU A 114 10.50 4.86 10.01
N THR A 115 10.92 6.00 9.51
CA THR A 115 12.05 6.77 10.03
C THR A 115 11.73 8.26 9.93
N TRP A 116 12.08 9.03 10.93
CA TRP A 116 11.99 10.48 10.93
C TRP A 116 13.29 11.10 10.39
N ILE A 117 13.15 12.14 9.61
CA ILE A 117 14.27 12.90 9.04
C ILE A 117 14.41 14.17 9.87
N GLU A 118 15.42 14.20 10.74
CA GLU A 118 15.66 15.35 11.63
C GLU A 118 16.48 16.44 10.94
N SER A 119 17.40 16.04 10.04
CA SER A 119 18.19 16.92 9.17
C SER A 119 18.65 16.16 7.94
N MET A 120 19.28 16.82 6.98
CA MET A 120 19.83 16.13 5.79
C MET A 120 20.85 15.02 6.12
N GLU A 121 21.43 15.04 7.32
CA GLU A 121 22.48 14.09 7.75
C GLU A 121 22.06 13.24 8.96
N SER A 122 20.87 13.49 9.52
CA SER A 122 20.40 12.82 10.75
C SER A 122 19.03 12.19 10.54
N TYR A 123 18.98 10.88 10.74
CA TYR A 123 17.76 10.07 10.70
C TYR A 123 17.58 9.36 12.04
N THR A 124 16.34 9.24 12.49
CA THR A 124 16.05 8.32 13.59
C THR A 124 16.35 6.88 13.14
N LYS A 125 16.55 5.99 14.10
CA LYS A 125 16.65 4.55 13.79
C LYS A 125 15.40 4.08 13.06
N ILE A 126 15.61 3.22 12.06
CA ILE A 126 14.52 2.62 11.30
C ILE A 126 13.79 1.60 12.18
N ALA A 127 12.50 1.81 12.39
CA ALA A 127 11.64 0.86 13.07
C ALA A 127 10.84 0.04 12.04
N TRP A 128 10.93 -1.28 12.13
CA TRP A 128 10.22 -2.23 11.28
C TRP A 128 9.06 -2.87 12.01
N THR A 129 7.98 -3.14 11.31
CA THR A 129 6.83 -3.87 11.84
C THR A 129 6.04 -4.56 10.74
N ASN A 130 5.10 -5.43 11.14
CA ASN A 130 4.15 -6.02 10.21
C ASN A 130 3.13 -4.99 9.74
N GLN A 131 2.71 -5.15 8.50
CA GLN A 131 1.63 -4.38 7.91
C GLN A 131 0.59 -5.27 7.26
N SER A 132 -0.65 -4.79 7.23
CA SER A 132 -1.75 -5.39 6.49
C SER A 132 -2.57 -4.31 5.81
N GLY A 133 -3.30 -4.69 4.76
CA GLY A 133 -4.15 -3.77 4.03
C GLY A 133 -5.09 -4.50 3.09
N TYR A 134 -6.03 -3.76 2.58
CA TYR A 134 -6.93 -4.23 1.53
C TYR A 134 -7.25 -3.07 0.59
N GLY A 135 -7.64 -3.40 -0.62
CA GLY A 135 -7.93 -2.38 -1.60
C GLY A 135 -8.80 -2.88 -2.74
N VAL A 136 -9.21 -1.93 -3.54
CA VAL A 136 -9.91 -2.15 -4.79
C VAL A 136 -9.18 -1.40 -5.89
N GLY A 137 -9.12 -2.00 -7.06
CA GLY A 137 -8.47 -1.36 -8.19
C GLY A 137 -9.03 -1.79 -9.52
N PHE A 138 -8.55 -1.09 -10.52
CA PHE A 138 -8.84 -1.31 -11.91
C PHE A 138 -7.52 -1.42 -12.68
N GLU A 139 -7.38 -2.43 -13.53
CA GLU A 139 -6.26 -2.58 -14.46
C GLU A 139 -6.82 -2.74 -15.88
N SER A 140 -6.41 -1.85 -16.78
CA SER A 140 -6.82 -1.92 -18.18
C SER A 140 -6.10 -3.05 -18.92
N ASN A 141 -6.64 -3.48 -20.05
CA ASN A 141 -5.99 -4.48 -20.92
C ASN A 141 -4.61 -4.04 -21.44
N ASP A 142 -4.35 -2.75 -21.46
CA ASP A 142 -3.07 -2.16 -21.87
C ASP A 142 -2.06 -2.06 -20.72
N GLY A 143 -2.46 -2.39 -19.48
CA GLY A 143 -1.58 -2.39 -18.31
C GLY A 143 -1.68 -1.16 -17.41
N TRP A 144 -2.50 -0.18 -17.72
CA TRP A 144 -2.74 0.94 -16.81
C TRP A 144 -3.53 0.49 -15.59
N THR A 145 -3.05 0.88 -14.42
CA THR A 145 -3.65 0.50 -13.14
C THR A 145 -4.00 1.75 -12.32
N PHE A 146 -5.17 1.71 -11.69
CA PHE A 146 -5.61 2.63 -10.65
C PHE A 146 -6.11 1.82 -9.47
N ALA A 147 -5.67 2.13 -8.27
CA ALA A 147 -6.09 1.41 -7.08
C ALA A 147 -6.15 2.31 -5.85
N ILE A 148 -7.03 1.95 -4.93
CA ILE A 148 -7.16 2.55 -3.61
C ILE A 148 -6.94 1.43 -2.59
N TYR A 149 -6.03 1.67 -1.66
CA TYR A 149 -5.73 0.75 -0.57
C TYR A 149 -5.89 1.44 0.77
N THR A 150 -6.40 0.70 1.74
CA THR A 150 -6.16 1.00 3.13
C THR A 150 -4.95 0.20 3.58
N HIS A 151 -4.19 0.73 4.51
CA HIS A 151 -3.13 -0.03 5.15
C HIS A 151 -3.03 0.35 6.62
N LYS A 152 -2.56 -0.59 7.41
CA LYS A 152 -2.34 -0.44 8.83
C LYS A 152 -1.12 -1.25 9.24
N THR A 153 -0.28 -0.63 10.07
CA THR A 153 0.86 -1.31 10.69
C THR A 153 0.54 -1.75 12.12
N GLU A 154 1.27 -2.72 12.60
CA GLU A 154 1.42 -2.94 14.04
C GLU A 154 2.25 -1.80 14.66
N SER A 155 2.43 -1.85 15.97
CA SER A 155 3.25 -0.85 16.69
C SER A 155 4.73 -0.98 16.29
N MET A 156 5.30 0.13 15.85
CA MET A 156 6.73 0.27 15.57
C MET A 156 7.45 0.75 16.81
N LYS A 157 8.47 0.02 17.22
CA LYS A 157 9.23 0.32 18.43
C LYS A 157 10.44 1.20 18.11
N PHE A 158 10.51 2.35 18.76
CA PHE A 158 11.65 3.24 18.71
C PHE A 158 12.38 3.23 20.06
N GLU A 159 13.70 3.46 20.07
CA GLU A 159 14.48 3.54 21.31
C GLU A 159 14.26 4.85 22.05
N ASP A 160 14.14 5.96 21.29
CA ASP A 160 14.13 7.33 21.82
C ASP A 160 12.80 8.07 21.58
N LEU A 161 11.82 7.41 21.01
CA LEU A 161 10.49 7.94 20.71
C LEU A 161 9.39 6.99 21.22
N PRO A 162 8.19 7.49 21.49
CA PRO A 162 7.05 6.63 21.74
C PRO A 162 6.82 5.65 20.58
N ASP A 163 6.31 4.47 20.91
CA ASP A 163 5.90 3.49 19.92
C ASP A 163 4.84 4.06 18.97
N GLN A 164 5.02 3.90 17.69
CA GLN A 164 4.16 4.53 16.67
C GLN A 164 3.48 3.50 15.79
N ARG A 165 2.31 3.89 15.26
CA ARG A 165 1.56 3.15 14.28
C ARG A 165 1.27 4.03 13.08
N VAL A 166 1.34 3.46 11.90
CA VAL A 166 0.97 4.12 10.65
C VAL A 166 -0.28 3.45 10.09
N GLU A 167 -1.28 4.24 9.80
CA GLU A 167 -2.47 3.79 9.10
C GLU A 167 -2.93 4.85 8.11
N GLY A 168 -3.69 4.46 7.07
CA GLY A 168 -4.19 5.43 6.13
C GLY A 168 -4.72 4.85 4.83
N ILE A 169 -4.98 5.76 3.91
CA ILE A 169 -5.45 5.46 2.56
C ILE A 169 -4.34 5.83 1.58
N ARG A 170 -4.12 4.95 0.61
CA ARG A 170 -3.13 5.12 -0.45
C ARG A 170 -3.78 4.95 -1.81
N LEU A 171 -3.53 5.91 -2.69
CA LEU A 171 -3.88 5.84 -4.10
C LEU A 171 -2.65 5.41 -4.89
N GLU A 172 -2.80 4.44 -5.76
CA GLU A 172 -1.76 3.98 -6.69
C GLU A 172 -2.24 4.19 -8.13
N THR A 173 -1.37 4.73 -8.97
CA THR A 173 -1.57 4.79 -10.41
C THR A 173 -0.26 4.45 -11.11
N GLY A 174 -0.32 3.64 -12.14
CA GLY A 174 0.90 3.21 -12.83
C GLY A 174 0.63 2.30 -14.00
N TYR A 175 1.69 1.65 -14.42
CA TYR A 175 1.69 0.80 -15.60
C TYR A 175 2.36 -0.53 -15.33
N ARG A 176 1.78 -1.60 -15.87
CA ARG A 176 2.34 -2.95 -15.85
C ARG A 176 2.72 -3.39 -17.26
N TRP A 177 3.96 -3.83 -17.40
CA TRP A 177 4.47 -4.41 -18.64
C TRP A 177 4.17 -5.91 -18.69
N LYS A 178 3.79 -6.37 -19.87
CA LYS A 178 3.57 -7.80 -20.19
C LYS A 178 4.88 -8.54 -20.31
#